data_37d38a4447eefeac9f8b6207723c80a9
#
_entry.id   37d38a4447eefeac9f8b6207723c80a9
#
_cell.length_a   1.000
_cell.length_b   1.000
_cell.length_c   1.000
_cell.angle_alpha   90.00
_cell.angle_beta   90.00
_cell.angle_gamma   90.00
#
_symmetry.space_group_name_H-M   'P 1'
#
loop_
_entity.id
_entity.type
_entity.pdbx_description
1 polymer ?
#
loop_
_entity_poly.entity_id
_entity_poly.type
_entity_poly.pdbx_seq_one_letter_code
_entity_poly.pdbx_strand_id
1 'polypeptide(L)'
;MYKRQVYGDHQRFIDTYFKTFPGRYFSGDGCRRDKDGYYWITGRVDDVINVSGHRMGTAEVESALVAHTDVAEAAVVGYPHDIKGQGIYAYVTLNIGVDSSDQLHAELKKWVRKEIGPIATPDLLQFSPQLPKTRSGKIMRRILRKIAANEYQDLGDTSTLADPSVVNDLIDNRQNK
;
A
#
# COMPACT_ATOMS: atom_id res chain seq x y z
N MET A 1 -25.26 8.10 19.00
CA MET A 1 -24.27 8.27 17.92
C MET A 1 -24.40 7.08 16.97
N TYR A 2 -25.14 7.22 15.87
CA TYR A 2 -25.52 6.12 14.96
C TYR A 2 -24.60 5.97 13.74
N LYS A 3 -23.46 6.63 13.72
CA LYS A 3 -22.44 6.51 12.67
C LYS A 3 -21.57 5.31 12.97
N ARG A 4 -21.27 4.47 11.98
CA ARG A 4 -20.36 3.31 12.05
C ARG A 4 -21.05 1.96 12.29
N GLN A 5 -22.32 1.86 11.89
CA GLN A 5 -23.01 0.58 11.80
C GLN A 5 -22.89 0.01 10.39
N VAL A 6 -22.96 -1.31 10.27
CA VAL A 6 -23.13 -2.00 8.98
C VAL A 6 -24.62 -2.22 8.79
N TYR A 7 -25.19 -1.75 7.67
CA TYR A 7 -26.60 -1.91 7.38
C TYR A 7 -26.99 -3.39 7.36
N GLY A 8 -27.97 -3.76 8.16
CA GLY A 8 -28.48 -5.14 8.26
C GLY A 8 -27.54 -6.15 8.96
N ASP A 9 -26.35 -5.73 9.42
CA ASP A 9 -25.37 -6.63 10.03
C ASP A 9 -24.64 -5.97 11.21
N HIS A 10 -25.37 -5.84 12.32
CA HIS A 10 -24.81 -5.26 13.54
C HIS A 10 -23.67 -6.11 14.15
N GLN A 11 -23.73 -7.43 13.98
CA GLN A 11 -22.70 -8.31 14.52
C GLN A 11 -21.34 -8.05 13.84
N ARG A 12 -21.33 -7.85 12.52
CA ARG A 12 -20.11 -7.47 11.78
C ARG A 12 -19.48 -6.16 12.30
N PHE A 13 -20.31 -5.20 12.67
CA PHE A 13 -19.82 -3.96 13.29
C PHE A 13 -19.13 -4.23 14.64
N ILE A 14 -19.73 -5.05 15.50
CA ILE A 14 -19.12 -5.45 16.78
C ILE A 14 -17.82 -6.22 16.56
N ASP A 15 -17.84 -7.22 15.69
CA ASP A 15 -16.66 -8.06 15.41
C ASP A 15 -15.50 -7.25 14.83
N THR A 16 -15.80 -6.28 13.98
CA THR A 16 -14.77 -5.46 13.33
C THR A 16 -14.13 -4.45 14.27
N TYR A 17 -14.93 -3.78 15.10
CA TYR A 17 -14.46 -2.59 15.83
C TYR A 17 -14.33 -2.76 17.33
N PHE A 18 -14.91 -3.79 17.93
CA PHE A 18 -14.91 -3.95 19.40
C PHE A 18 -14.43 -5.30 19.90
N LYS A 19 -14.34 -6.33 19.04
CA LYS A 19 -13.94 -7.67 19.44
C LYS A 19 -12.47 -7.75 19.84
N THR A 20 -11.60 -7.07 19.10
CA THR A 20 -10.14 -7.08 19.34
C THR A 20 -9.77 -6.47 20.68
N PHE A 21 -10.43 -5.36 21.05
CA PHE A 21 -10.22 -4.67 22.33
C PHE A 21 -11.57 -4.37 22.97
N PRO A 22 -12.07 -5.24 23.88
CA PRO A 22 -13.36 -5.04 24.53
C PRO A 22 -13.48 -3.66 25.21
N GLY A 23 -14.59 -2.97 24.95
CA GLY A 23 -14.86 -1.64 25.49
C GLY A 23 -14.10 -0.48 24.80
N ARG A 24 -13.30 -0.76 23.77
CA ARG A 24 -12.57 0.26 22.99
C ARG A 24 -12.86 0.10 21.51
N TYR A 25 -12.96 1.24 20.82
CA TYR A 25 -13.10 1.24 19.37
C TYR A 25 -11.74 1.02 18.70
N PHE A 26 -11.63 -0.01 17.89
CA PHE A 26 -10.43 -0.33 17.10
C PHE A 26 -10.51 0.36 15.72
N SER A 27 -9.68 1.38 15.49
CA SER A 27 -9.64 2.09 14.20
C SER A 27 -8.89 1.31 13.12
N GLY A 28 -7.99 0.42 13.52
CA GLY A 28 -7.08 -0.29 12.63
C GLY A 28 -5.88 0.55 12.19
N ASP A 29 -5.66 1.71 12.83
CA ASP A 29 -4.52 2.56 12.56
C ASP A 29 -3.42 2.37 13.62
N GLY A 30 -2.17 2.28 13.17
CA GLY A 30 -1.00 2.31 14.02
C GLY A 30 -0.59 3.75 14.32
N CYS A 31 -0.16 4.01 15.54
CA CYS A 31 0.38 5.30 15.90
C CYS A 31 1.51 5.17 16.94
N ARG A 32 2.38 6.17 16.95
CA ARG A 32 3.39 6.39 17.97
C ARG A 32 3.07 7.68 18.74
N ARG A 33 3.16 7.64 20.06
CA ARG A 33 3.12 8.85 20.88
C ARG A 33 4.53 9.29 21.21
N ASP A 34 4.88 10.53 20.98
CA ASP A 34 6.18 11.10 21.35
C ASP A 34 6.21 11.55 22.82
N LYS A 35 7.39 12.05 23.25
CA LYS A 35 7.64 12.54 24.61
C LYS A 35 6.80 13.79 24.97
N ASP A 36 6.41 14.58 23.98
CA ASP A 36 5.64 15.80 24.15
C ASP A 36 4.12 15.52 24.10
N GLY A 37 3.74 14.25 23.86
CA GLY A 37 2.36 13.79 23.88
C GLY A 37 1.64 13.81 22.55
N TYR A 38 2.31 14.18 21.45
CA TYR A 38 1.74 14.16 20.10
C TYR A 38 1.66 12.74 19.53
N TYR A 39 0.62 12.50 18.72
CA TYR A 39 0.41 11.22 18.04
C TYR A 39 0.82 11.31 16.59
N TRP A 40 1.71 10.41 16.20
CA TRP A 40 2.18 10.25 14.83
C TRP A 40 1.52 9.02 14.24
N ILE A 41 0.66 9.19 13.25
CA ILE A 41 0.03 8.06 12.56
C ILE A 41 1.08 7.40 11.66
N THR A 42 1.34 6.11 11.92
CA THR A 42 2.38 5.34 11.21
C THR A 42 1.82 4.48 10.08
N GLY A 43 0.50 4.46 9.90
CA GLY A 43 -0.20 3.72 8.86
C GLY A 43 -1.24 2.76 9.41
N ARG A 44 -1.71 1.85 8.57
CA ARG A 44 -2.67 0.82 8.94
C ARG A 44 -1.96 -0.38 9.57
N VAL A 45 -2.57 -1.02 10.55
CA VAL A 45 -2.03 -2.26 11.16
C VAL A 45 -2.11 -3.46 10.22
N ASP A 46 -3.00 -3.40 9.22
CA ASP A 46 -3.17 -4.40 8.17
C ASP A 46 -2.32 -4.14 6.90
N ASP A 47 -1.68 -2.96 6.81
CA ASP A 47 -0.76 -2.60 5.74
C ASP A 47 0.72 -2.75 6.18
N VAL A 48 1.00 -3.69 7.07
CA VAL A 48 2.37 -4.03 7.51
C VAL A 48 2.89 -5.17 6.66
N ILE A 49 4.13 -5.02 6.18
CA ILE A 49 4.88 -6.04 5.46
C ILE A 49 5.90 -6.68 6.43
N ASN A 50 6.08 -8.00 6.31
CA ASN A 50 7.09 -8.72 7.08
C ASN A 50 8.22 -9.18 6.14
N VAL A 51 9.27 -8.37 6.04
CA VAL A 51 10.44 -8.64 5.18
C VAL A 51 11.55 -9.25 6.02
N SER A 52 11.88 -10.51 5.77
CA SER A 52 12.96 -11.22 6.50
C SER A 52 12.83 -11.10 8.04
N GLY A 53 11.60 -11.16 8.56
CA GLY A 53 11.33 -11.03 10.00
C GLY A 53 11.19 -9.58 10.51
N HIS A 54 11.46 -8.58 9.69
CA HIS A 54 11.29 -7.18 10.06
C HIS A 54 9.90 -6.68 9.66
N ARG A 55 9.14 -6.20 10.65
CA ARG A 55 7.83 -5.57 10.42
C ARG A 55 8.02 -4.11 10.04
N MET A 56 7.51 -3.74 8.86
CA MET A 56 7.60 -2.37 8.37
C MET A 56 6.25 -1.91 7.83
N GLY A 57 5.90 -0.65 8.04
CA GLY A 57 4.71 -0.03 7.48
C GLY A 57 4.92 0.31 6.00
N THR A 58 3.94 0.02 5.15
CA THR A 58 3.99 0.41 3.73
C THR A 58 4.10 1.93 3.57
N ALA A 59 3.44 2.68 4.44
CA ALA A 59 3.41 4.14 4.41
C ALA A 59 4.80 4.79 4.53
N GLU A 60 5.74 4.16 5.22
CA GLU A 60 7.12 4.66 5.35
C GLU A 60 7.84 4.61 4.00
N VAL A 61 7.72 3.50 3.28
CA VAL A 61 8.31 3.34 1.95
C VAL A 61 7.60 4.23 0.91
N GLU A 62 6.27 4.34 0.99
CA GLU A 62 5.47 5.25 0.15
C GLU A 62 5.91 6.70 0.34
N SER A 63 6.09 7.13 1.60
CA SER A 63 6.53 8.50 1.92
C SER A 63 7.93 8.80 1.39
N ALA A 64 8.86 7.83 1.48
CA ALA A 64 10.20 7.99 0.93
C ALA A 64 10.16 8.11 -0.61
N LEU A 65 9.33 7.30 -1.29
CA LEU A 65 9.17 7.38 -2.75
C LEU A 65 8.58 8.73 -3.19
N VAL A 66 7.53 9.19 -2.53
CA VAL A 66 6.86 10.48 -2.85
C VAL A 66 7.75 11.69 -2.52
N ALA A 67 8.73 11.56 -1.63
CA ALA A 67 9.71 12.60 -1.37
C ALA A 67 10.70 12.82 -2.54
N HIS A 68 10.74 11.90 -3.53
CA HIS A 68 11.52 12.09 -4.74
C HIS A 68 10.83 13.05 -5.70
N THR A 69 11.58 13.96 -6.31
CA THR A 69 11.06 15.04 -7.16
C THR A 69 10.25 14.57 -8.37
N ASP A 70 10.53 13.37 -8.87
CA ASP A 70 9.92 12.82 -10.09
C ASP A 70 8.67 11.98 -9.79
N VAL A 71 8.35 11.74 -8.52
CA VAL A 71 7.25 10.88 -8.10
C VAL A 71 6.03 11.70 -7.68
N ALA A 72 4.89 11.45 -8.33
CA ALA A 72 3.61 12.06 -7.97
C ALA A 72 2.89 11.25 -6.89
N GLU A 73 2.86 9.93 -7.03
CA GLU A 73 2.18 9.03 -6.12
C GLU A 73 2.91 7.69 -6.02
N ALA A 74 2.81 7.05 -4.87
CA ALA A 74 3.30 5.69 -4.67
C ALA A 74 2.32 4.87 -3.84
N ALA A 75 2.24 3.58 -4.14
CA ALA A 75 1.56 2.60 -3.31
C ALA A 75 2.45 1.37 -3.16
N VAL A 76 2.58 0.91 -1.94
CA VAL A 76 3.46 -0.23 -1.60
C VAL A 76 2.63 -1.36 -1.01
N VAL A 77 2.92 -2.57 -1.46
CA VAL A 77 2.30 -3.80 -0.95
C VAL A 77 3.33 -4.90 -0.74
N GLY A 78 3.04 -5.82 0.17
CA GLY A 78 3.79 -7.06 0.27
C GLY A 78 3.31 -8.08 -0.77
N TYR A 79 4.23 -8.89 -1.28
CA TYR A 79 3.93 -10.04 -2.12
C TYR A 79 4.70 -11.27 -1.63
N PRO A 80 4.25 -12.51 -1.91
CA PRO A 80 4.96 -13.73 -1.53
C PRO A 80 6.38 -13.76 -2.14
N HIS A 81 7.39 -14.03 -1.30
CA HIS A 81 8.79 -14.12 -1.75
C HIS A 81 9.46 -15.32 -1.08
N ASP A 82 10.04 -16.21 -1.88
CA ASP A 82 10.54 -17.52 -1.43
C ASP A 82 11.59 -17.45 -0.30
N ILE A 83 12.46 -16.44 -0.32
CA ILE A 83 13.55 -16.31 0.65
C ILE A 83 13.15 -15.40 1.81
N LYS A 84 12.46 -14.30 1.54
CA LYS A 84 12.18 -13.25 2.53
C LYS A 84 10.84 -13.44 3.26
N GLY A 85 10.02 -14.42 2.85
CA GLY A 85 8.64 -14.56 3.25
C GLY A 85 7.74 -13.57 2.51
N GLN A 86 7.99 -12.27 2.67
CA GLN A 86 7.38 -11.22 1.86
C GLN A 86 8.44 -10.33 1.22
N GLY A 87 8.25 -10.00 -0.05
CA GLY A 87 8.98 -8.95 -0.75
C GLY A 87 8.19 -7.67 -0.81
N ILE A 88 8.84 -6.58 -1.16
CA ILE A 88 8.26 -5.25 -1.31
C ILE A 88 7.99 -4.98 -2.78
N TYR A 89 6.73 -4.75 -3.13
CA TYR A 89 6.32 -4.31 -4.46
C TYR A 89 5.85 -2.86 -4.40
N ALA A 90 6.52 -1.98 -5.12
CA ALA A 90 6.18 -0.56 -5.22
C ALA A 90 5.53 -0.26 -6.57
N TYR A 91 4.37 0.36 -6.55
CA TYR A 91 3.71 0.96 -7.71
C TYR A 91 3.91 2.47 -7.65
N VAL A 92 4.41 3.06 -8.74
CA VAL A 92 4.82 4.46 -8.78
C VAL A 92 4.18 5.16 -9.97
N THR A 93 3.52 6.29 -9.70
CA THR A 93 3.08 7.24 -10.73
C THR A 93 4.05 8.40 -10.75
N LEU A 94 4.58 8.71 -11.92
CA LEU A 94 5.53 9.80 -12.12
C LEU A 94 4.82 11.15 -12.30
N ASN A 95 5.53 12.23 -12.04
CA ASN A 95 5.06 13.57 -12.32
C ASN A 95 4.88 13.78 -13.84
N ILE A 96 3.97 14.69 -14.20
CA ILE A 96 3.72 15.04 -15.61
C ILE A 96 5.01 15.54 -16.25
N GLY A 97 5.36 14.98 -17.41
CA GLY A 97 6.57 15.32 -18.16
C GLY A 97 7.82 14.53 -17.77
N VAL A 98 7.69 13.58 -16.85
CA VAL A 98 8.77 12.65 -16.50
C VAL A 98 8.52 11.31 -17.18
N ASP A 99 9.49 10.86 -17.98
CA ASP A 99 9.42 9.55 -18.65
C ASP A 99 9.99 8.44 -17.77
N SER A 100 9.36 7.28 -17.83
CA SER A 100 9.89 6.08 -17.19
C SER A 100 11.15 5.59 -17.88
N SER A 101 12.16 5.20 -17.09
CA SER A 101 13.41 4.64 -17.60
C SER A 101 14.03 3.65 -16.60
N ASP A 102 14.88 2.75 -17.09
CA ASP A 102 15.64 1.84 -16.22
C ASP A 102 16.57 2.60 -15.27
N GLN A 103 17.07 3.77 -15.69
CA GLN A 103 17.88 4.63 -14.85
C GLN A 103 17.07 5.16 -13.67
N LEU A 104 15.88 5.73 -13.92
CA LEU A 104 14.98 6.24 -12.86
C LEU A 104 14.51 5.11 -11.93
N HIS A 105 14.23 3.92 -12.50
CA HIS A 105 13.90 2.74 -11.71
C HIS A 105 15.02 2.38 -10.71
N ALA A 106 16.28 2.35 -11.17
CA ALA A 106 17.42 2.08 -10.31
C ALA A 106 17.67 3.21 -9.29
N GLU A 107 17.43 4.45 -9.70
CA GLU A 107 17.56 5.64 -8.84
C GLU A 107 16.56 5.61 -7.70
N LEU A 108 15.29 5.35 -7.95
CA LEU A 108 14.24 5.27 -6.92
C LEU A 108 14.51 4.16 -5.90
N LYS A 109 15.03 3.00 -6.34
CA LYS A 109 15.46 1.95 -5.40
C LYS A 109 16.64 2.39 -4.52
N LYS A 110 17.64 3.07 -5.09
CA LYS A 110 18.76 3.64 -4.33
C LYS A 110 18.29 4.73 -3.38
N TRP A 111 17.32 5.55 -3.81
CA TRP A 111 16.72 6.60 -3.00
C TRP A 111 16.07 6.02 -1.74
N VAL A 112 15.17 5.06 -1.87
CA VAL A 112 14.54 4.40 -0.72
C VAL A 112 15.59 3.76 0.19
N ARG A 113 16.60 3.10 -0.39
CA ARG A 113 17.71 2.51 0.39
C ARG A 113 18.50 3.54 1.20
N LYS A 114 18.66 4.74 0.66
CA LYS A 114 19.36 5.85 1.35
C LYS A 114 18.47 6.44 2.46
N GLU A 115 17.21 6.67 2.19
CA GLU A 115 16.28 7.36 3.11
C GLU A 115 15.87 6.47 4.31
N ILE A 116 15.65 5.17 4.09
CA ILE A 116 15.16 4.26 5.13
C ILE A 116 16.19 3.18 5.46
N GLY A 117 16.77 2.55 4.44
CA GLY A 117 17.74 1.48 4.62
C GLY A 117 17.54 0.30 3.66
N PRO A 118 18.46 -0.69 3.70
CA PRO A 118 18.51 -1.78 2.71
C PRO A 118 17.27 -2.70 2.77
N ILE A 119 16.69 -2.91 3.96
CA ILE A 119 15.55 -3.81 4.16
C ILE A 119 14.28 -3.25 3.52
N ALA A 120 14.16 -1.92 3.46
CA ALA A 120 13.02 -1.21 2.87
C ALA A 120 13.10 -1.06 1.35
N THR A 121 14.22 -1.44 0.75
CA THR A 121 14.41 -1.31 -0.70
C THR A 121 13.41 -2.19 -1.45
N PRO A 122 12.58 -1.63 -2.36
CA PRO A 122 11.64 -2.42 -3.14
C PRO A 122 12.35 -3.50 -3.98
N ASP A 123 11.84 -4.73 -3.89
CA ASP A 123 12.30 -5.83 -4.75
C ASP A 123 11.84 -5.57 -6.19
N LEU A 124 10.55 -5.24 -6.31
CA LEU A 124 9.89 -4.91 -7.57
C LEU A 124 9.36 -3.48 -7.52
N LEU A 125 9.54 -2.75 -8.60
CA LEU A 125 9.02 -1.41 -8.79
C LEU A 125 8.40 -1.32 -10.18
N GLN A 126 7.15 -0.92 -10.24
CA GLN A 126 6.39 -0.79 -11.48
C GLN A 126 5.94 0.66 -11.64
N PHE A 127 6.26 1.25 -12.78
CA PHE A 127 5.65 2.51 -13.19
C PHE A 127 4.24 2.26 -13.72
N SER A 128 3.31 3.11 -13.32
CA SER A 128 1.92 3.09 -13.80
C SER A 128 1.42 4.52 -13.97
N PRO A 129 0.68 4.81 -15.06
CA PRO A 129 0.11 6.14 -15.27
C PRO A 129 -0.83 6.57 -14.15
N GLN A 130 -1.50 5.61 -13.51
CA GLN A 130 -2.43 5.85 -12.42
C GLN A 130 -2.44 4.65 -11.45
N LEU A 131 -2.81 4.90 -10.20
CA LEU A 131 -3.11 3.87 -9.22
C LEU A 131 -4.61 3.56 -9.18
N PRO A 132 -5.03 2.31 -8.87
CA PRO A 132 -6.43 1.95 -8.78
C PRO A 132 -7.05 2.62 -7.56
N LYS A 133 -7.98 3.55 -7.79
CA LYS A 133 -8.64 4.35 -6.75
C LYS A 133 -10.15 4.16 -6.76
N THR A 134 -10.74 4.28 -5.60
CA THR A 134 -12.20 4.48 -5.49
C THR A 134 -12.59 5.85 -6.02
N ARG A 135 -13.89 6.06 -6.28
CA ARG A 135 -14.44 7.39 -6.65
C ARG A 135 -14.16 8.48 -5.62
N SER A 136 -13.87 8.12 -4.36
CA SER A 136 -13.45 9.05 -3.30
C SER A 136 -11.95 9.29 -3.24
N GLY A 137 -11.16 8.78 -4.19
CA GLY A 137 -9.72 8.97 -4.28
C GLY A 137 -8.87 8.00 -3.42
N LYS A 138 -9.50 7.03 -2.73
CA LYS A 138 -8.77 6.08 -1.89
C LYS A 138 -8.14 4.98 -2.74
N ILE A 139 -6.83 4.74 -2.59
CA ILE A 139 -6.11 3.66 -3.28
C ILE A 139 -6.64 2.29 -2.82
N MET A 140 -6.93 1.43 -3.79
CA MET A 140 -7.45 0.08 -3.56
C MET A 140 -6.29 -0.92 -3.44
N ARG A 141 -5.54 -0.88 -2.33
CA ARG A 141 -4.38 -1.74 -2.09
C ARG A 141 -4.68 -3.24 -2.19
N ARG A 142 -5.94 -3.64 -1.96
CA ARG A 142 -6.37 -5.02 -2.15
C ARG A 142 -6.14 -5.51 -3.59
N ILE A 143 -6.43 -4.68 -4.58
CA ILE A 143 -6.21 -5.00 -6.00
C ILE A 143 -4.71 -5.09 -6.27
N LEU A 144 -3.93 -4.12 -5.81
CA LEU A 144 -2.47 -4.11 -5.98
C LEU A 144 -1.80 -5.35 -5.37
N ARG A 145 -2.23 -5.78 -4.17
CA ARG A 145 -1.72 -7.02 -3.54
C ARG A 145 -2.01 -8.25 -4.37
N LYS A 146 -3.22 -8.39 -4.92
CA LYS A 146 -3.59 -9.53 -5.77
C LYS A 146 -2.77 -9.57 -7.07
N ILE A 147 -2.54 -8.42 -7.69
CA ILE A 147 -1.68 -8.32 -8.88
C ILE A 147 -0.23 -8.69 -8.52
N ALA A 148 0.29 -8.15 -7.42
CA ALA A 148 1.64 -8.45 -6.93
C ALA A 148 1.83 -9.93 -6.54
N ALA A 149 0.76 -10.62 -6.12
CA ALA A 149 0.78 -12.05 -5.81
C ALA A 149 0.47 -12.95 -7.02
N ASN A 150 0.28 -12.40 -8.22
CA ASN A 150 -0.19 -13.11 -9.42
C ASN A 150 -1.60 -13.76 -9.27
N GLU A 151 -2.44 -13.23 -8.37
CA GLU A 151 -3.81 -13.70 -8.09
C GLU A 151 -4.88 -12.83 -8.78
N TYR A 152 -4.58 -12.27 -9.93
CA TYR A 152 -5.40 -11.28 -10.62
C TYR A 152 -6.62 -11.86 -11.36
N GLN A 153 -6.79 -13.18 -11.37
CA GLN A 153 -7.99 -13.84 -11.95
C GLN A 153 -9.25 -13.57 -11.14
N ASP A 154 -9.12 -13.34 -9.83
CA ASP A 154 -10.22 -12.93 -8.94
C ASP A 154 -9.83 -11.70 -8.12
N LEU A 155 -10.10 -10.52 -8.65
CA LEU A 155 -9.86 -9.26 -7.95
C LEU A 155 -10.94 -8.91 -6.93
N GLY A 156 -12.02 -9.70 -6.84
CA GLY A 156 -13.19 -9.41 -6.00
C GLY A 156 -13.96 -8.18 -6.49
N ASP A 157 -14.68 -7.51 -5.60
CA ASP A 157 -15.53 -6.36 -5.96
C ASP A 157 -14.70 -5.17 -6.45
N THR A 158 -14.85 -4.82 -7.72
CA THR A 158 -14.23 -3.68 -8.40
C THR A 158 -15.22 -2.55 -8.74
N SER A 159 -16.49 -2.68 -8.32
CA SER A 159 -17.58 -1.74 -8.68
C SER A 159 -17.34 -0.30 -8.19
N THR A 160 -16.49 -0.13 -7.19
CA THR A 160 -16.15 1.19 -6.61
C THR A 160 -14.95 1.87 -7.28
N LEU A 161 -14.30 1.22 -8.26
CA LEU A 161 -13.21 1.83 -9.02
C LEU A 161 -13.69 3.06 -9.78
N ALA A 162 -12.87 4.11 -9.75
CA ALA A 162 -13.10 5.31 -10.54
C ALA A 162 -12.84 5.05 -12.02
N ASP A 163 -11.76 4.33 -12.32
CA ASP A 163 -11.36 3.91 -13.66
C ASP A 163 -10.92 2.43 -13.64
N PRO A 164 -11.75 1.52 -14.18
CA PRO A 164 -11.40 0.10 -14.26
C PRO A 164 -10.26 -0.23 -15.24
N SER A 165 -9.96 0.63 -16.23
CA SER A 165 -8.91 0.37 -17.24
C SER A 165 -7.50 0.31 -16.64
N VAL A 166 -7.29 1.04 -15.53
CA VAL A 166 -6.01 1.03 -14.77
C VAL A 166 -5.60 -0.36 -14.32
N VAL A 167 -6.57 -1.22 -14.04
CA VAL A 167 -6.30 -2.60 -13.58
C VAL A 167 -5.65 -3.42 -14.68
N ASN A 168 -6.12 -3.31 -15.92
CA ASN A 168 -5.53 -4.04 -17.05
C ASN A 168 -4.09 -3.58 -17.30
N ASP A 169 -3.85 -2.27 -17.30
CA ASP A 169 -2.50 -1.72 -17.43
C ASP A 169 -1.54 -2.27 -16.35
N LEU A 170 -1.98 -2.31 -15.10
CA LEU A 170 -1.21 -2.86 -13.99
C LEU A 170 -0.89 -4.35 -14.16
N ILE A 171 -1.84 -5.14 -14.67
CA ILE A 171 -1.66 -6.58 -14.93
C ILE A 171 -0.68 -6.80 -16.09
N ASP A 172 -0.83 -6.05 -17.19
CA ASP A 172 -0.03 -6.23 -18.40
C ASP A 172 1.43 -5.83 -18.18
N ASN A 173 1.68 -4.81 -17.36
CA ASN A 173 3.00 -4.26 -17.05
C ASN A 173 3.61 -4.78 -15.74
N ARG A 174 3.02 -5.83 -15.12
CA ARG A 174 3.54 -6.36 -13.84
C ARG A 174 4.96 -6.89 -13.96
N GLN A 175 5.73 -6.71 -12.89
CA GLN A 175 7.16 -7.03 -12.85
C GLN A 175 7.48 -8.45 -12.35
N ASN A 176 6.49 -9.20 -11.93
CA ASN A 176 6.58 -10.58 -11.42
C ASN A 176 6.03 -11.62 -12.40
N LYS A 177 6.30 -11.41 -13.69
CA LYS A 177 5.93 -12.35 -14.78
C LYS A 177 6.72 -13.64 -14.66
#